data_3a2b6965e1128d2e2818d2ad3ae34a9d
#
_entry.id   3a2b6965e1128d2e2818d2ad3ae34a9d
#
_cell.length_a   1.000
_cell.length_b   1.000
_cell.length_c   1.000
_cell.angle_alpha   90.00
_cell.angle_beta   90.00
_cell.angle_gamma   90.00
#
_symmetry.space_group_name_H-M   'P 1'
#
loop_
_entity.id
_entity.type
_entity.pdbx_description
1 polymer ?
#
loop_
_entity_poly.entity_id
_entity_poly.type
_entity_poly.pdbx_seq_one_letter_code
_entity_poly.pdbx_strand_id
1 'polypeptide(L)'
;MEIKLDLSKEYAIALEGGGAKGAYEIGVWQALEEAGVKYCAVSGSSVGALNGALMAMRDLDKAVYLWENLTFSQIIDVDDAQMKAFFDKEMRWNEWPSFLLDMAKVIKNRGFDAEPLRNLLEEMVDEEKIRQSDVKFYLVTYSLTDKKELDLEAAALPEGTLHDMLLASAYFPAFKREPLSGKFYADGSIKNVVPLNSLVERGYKDIIVIRIFGVGYEKRVKIPDDVKVTVVAPREKLGGILQFDGEQTKKDMTLGYFDGMRMLYGLSGEKYYIDRKWSEEKAYAMHRCPWPPTARNIGSHQGMRRTAAPARIPCRHCLPHYC
;
A
#
# COMPACT_ATOMS: atom_id res chain seq x y z
N MET A 1 -20.56 -13.01 7.15
CA MET A 1 -19.56 -13.35 6.08
C MET A 1 -18.47 -14.19 6.73
N GLU A 2 -17.87 -15.12 6.00
CA GLU A 2 -16.83 -16.01 6.49
C GLU A 2 -15.47 -15.56 5.92
N ILE A 3 -14.46 -15.47 6.79
CA ILE A 3 -13.10 -15.10 6.36
C ILE A 3 -12.48 -16.24 5.55
N LYS A 4 -11.84 -15.91 4.43
CA LYS A 4 -11.23 -16.87 3.50
C LYS A 4 -9.77 -17.21 3.85
N LEU A 5 -9.12 -16.38 4.66
CA LEU A 5 -7.82 -16.71 5.21
C LEU A 5 -7.96 -17.67 6.41
N ASP A 6 -6.97 -18.50 6.61
CA ASP A 6 -6.89 -19.38 7.75
C ASP A 6 -6.31 -18.62 8.96
N LEU A 7 -7.17 -18.21 9.88
CA LEU A 7 -6.78 -17.44 11.06
C LEU A 7 -5.98 -18.24 12.11
N SER A 8 -5.85 -19.56 11.92
CA SER A 8 -4.99 -20.39 12.78
C SER A 8 -3.50 -20.28 12.41
N LYS A 9 -3.20 -19.71 11.24
CA LYS A 9 -1.85 -19.52 10.71
C LYS A 9 -1.30 -18.13 11.01
N GLU A 10 0.02 -18.04 10.94
CA GLU A 10 0.75 -16.77 10.91
C GLU A 10 1.26 -16.51 9.48
N TYR A 11 1.13 -15.28 9.04
CA TYR A 11 1.50 -14.85 7.69
C TYR A 11 2.80 -14.06 7.71
N ALA A 12 3.53 -14.08 6.62
CA ALA A 12 4.54 -13.09 6.32
C ALA A 12 3.95 -12.04 5.36
N ILE A 13 4.33 -10.77 5.50
CA ILE A 13 3.75 -9.68 4.71
C ILE A 13 4.86 -8.99 3.90
N ALA A 14 4.68 -8.88 2.59
CA ALA A 14 5.57 -8.11 1.72
C ALA A 14 4.91 -6.79 1.31
N LEU A 15 5.60 -5.68 1.57
CA LEU A 15 5.16 -4.31 1.33
C LEU A 15 5.92 -3.70 0.17
N GLU A 16 5.20 -3.16 -0.80
CA GLU A 16 5.78 -2.58 -2.02
C GLU A 16 6.26 -1.15 -1.78
N GLY A 17 7.38 -0.76 -2.38
CA GLY A 17 7.84 0.63 -2.40
C GLY A 17 6.99 1.52 -3.32
N GLY A 18 6.73 2.79 -2.94
CA GLY A 18 5.93 3.67 -3.79
C GLY A 18 5.55 5.05 -3.21
N GLY A 19 6.32 5.58 -2.28
CA GLY A 19 6.14 6.92 -1.71
C GLY A 19 4.77 7.10 -1.04
N ALA A 20 4.08 8.19 -1.32
CA ALA A 20 2.81 8.56 -0.69
C ALA A 20 1.70 7.50 -0.83
N LYS A 21 1.79 6.61 -1.82
CA LYS A 21 0.86 5.49 -1.98
C LYS A 21 0.90 4.48 -0.83
N GLY A 22 1.94 4.51 0.02
CA GLY A 22 2.07 3.66 1.21
C GLY A 22 0.91 3.78 2.20
N ALA A 23 0.15 4.88 2.16
CA ALA A 23 -1.09 5.02 2.92
C ALA A 23 -2.08 3.86 2.68
N TYR A 24 -2.15 3.35 1.46
CA TYR A 24 -2.97 2.18 1.12
C TYR A 24 -2.59 0.93 1.93
N GLU A 25 -1.29 0.70 2.15
CA GLU A 25 -0.80 -0.44 2.93
C GLU A 25 -1.30 -0.41 4.37
N ILE A 26 -1.37 0.80 4.95
CA ILE A 26 -1.89 0.99 6.31
C ILE A 26 -3.39 0.65 6.36
N GLY A 27 -4.16 1.06 5.34
CA GLY A 27 -5.56 0.66 5.22
C GLY A 27 -5.75 -0.86 5.14
N VAL A 28 -4.91 -1.55 4.37
CA VAL A 28 -4.92 -3.03 4.33
C VAL A 28 -4.56 -3.60 5.71
N TRP A 29 -3.55 -3.04 6.38
CA TRP A 29 -3.18 -3.49 7.72
C TRP A 29 -4.31 -3.32 8.73
N GLN A 30 -5.06 -2.19 8.70
CA GLN A 30 -6.27 -2.01 9.52
C GLN A 30 -7.28 -3.16 9.32
N ALA A 31 -7.53 -3.55 8.05
CA ALA A 31 -8.44 -4.66 7.75
C ALA A 31 -7.91 -6.01 8.27
N LEU A 32 -6.59 -6.26 8.17
CA LEU A 32 -5.97 -7.48 8.70
C LEU A 32 -6.09 -7.56 10.23
N GLU A 33 -5.82 -6.46 10.94
CA GLU A 33 -5.93 -6.39 12.41
C GLU A 33 -7.39 -6.58 12.86
N GLU A 34 -8.35 -5.92 12.23
CA GLU A 34 -9.77 -6.06 12.54
C GLU A 34 -10.25 -7.51 12.36
N ALA A 35 -9.73 -8.19 11.34
CA ALA A 35 -10.06 -9.59 11.06
C ALA A 35 -9.32 -10.58 11.97
N GLY A 36 -8.38 -10.14 12.81
CA GLY A 36 -7.57 -10.99 13.67
C GLY A 36 -6.53 -11.82 12.92
N VAL A 37 -6.05 -11.35 11.76
CA VAL A 37 -4.99 -12.01 11.00
C VAL A 37 -3.66 -11.83 11.74
N LYS A 38 -3.02 -12.95 12.08
CA LYS A 38 -1.70 -12.94 12.71
C LYS A 38 -0.59 -12.91 11.67
N TYR A 39 0.46 -12.15 11.95
CA TYR A 39 1.66 -12.14 11.12
C TYR A 39 2.93 -12.20 11.98
N CYS A 40 3.95 -12.89 11.47
CA CYS A 40 5.22 -13.14 12.16
C CYS A 40 6.42 -12.51 11.46
N ALA A 41 6.25 -12.01 10.23
CA ALA A 41 7.33 -11.38 9.49
C ALA A 41 6.79 -10.30 8.54
N VAL A 42 7.58 -9.26 8.33
CA VAL A 42 7.32 -8.21 7.35
C VAL A 42 8.58 -7.92 6.54
N SER A 43 8.46 -7.78 5.23
CA SER A 43 9.53 -7.29 4.37
C SER A 43 9.06 -6.05 3.61
N GLY A 44 9.90 -5.03 3.49
CA GLY A 44 9.54 -3.78 2.83
C GLY A 44 10.67 -3.15 2.03
N SER A 45 10.30 -2.35 1.03
CA SER A 45 11.20 -1.52 0.24
C SER A 45 10.70 -0.07 0.27
N SER A 46 11.61 0.91 0.44
CA SER A 46 11.23 2.33 0.48
C SER A 46 10.14 2.61 1.53
N VAL A 47 9.03 3.22 1.15
CA VAL A 47 7.88 3.44 2.05
C VAL A 47 7.37 2.13 2.66
N GLY A 48 7.43 1.02 1.93
CA GLY A 48 7.08 -0.29 2.49
C GLY A 48 8.01 -0.71 3.62
N ALA A 49 9.28 -0.26 3.64
CA ALA A 49 10.17 -0.49 4.78
C ALA A 49 9.76 0.37 5.99
N LEU A 50 9.34 1.63 5.78
CA LEU A 50 8.81 2.48 6.85
C LEU A 50 7.53 1.87 7.47
N ASN A 51 6.57 1.49 6.63
CA ASN A 51 5.34 0.83 7.09
C ASN A 51 5.66 -0.52 7.76
N GLY A 52 6.63 -1.27 7.23
CA GLY A 52 7.11 -2.52 7.82
C GLY A 52 7.71 -2.35 9.22
N ALA A 53 8.43 -1.25 9.47
CA ALA A 53 8.93 -0.91 10.80
C ALA A 53 7.78 -0.65 11.79
N LEU A 54 6.76 0.11 11.37
CA LEU A 54 5.57 0.36 12.18
C LEU A 54 4.77 -0.94 12.47
N MET A 55 4.65 -1.82 11.46
CA MET A 55 4.04 -3.14 11.64
C MET A 55 4.86 -4.02 12.58
N ALA A 56 6.19 -3.99 12.49
CA ALA A 56 7.06 -4.72 13.40
C ALA A 56 6.93 -4.23 14.85
N MET A 57 6.67 -2.95 15.07
CA MET A 57 6.35 -2.40 16.39
C MET A 57 4.92 -2.70 16.86
N ARG A 58 4.06 -3.25 15.99
CA ARG A 58 2.62 -3.46 16.23
C ARG A 58 1.88 -2.17 16.65
N ASP A 59 2.26 -1.04 16.05
CA ASP A 59 1.75 0.28 16.42
C ASP A 59 0.88 0.86 15.30
N LEU A 60 -0.27 0.23 15.08
CA LEU A 60 -1.22 0.62 14.03
C LEU A 60 -1.74 2.06 14.25
N ASP A 61 -2.03 2.43 15.49
CA ASP A 61 -2.54 3.77 15.79
C ASP A 61 -1.52 4.86 15.41
N LYS A 62 -0.23 4.61 15.70
CA LYS A 62 0.87 5.49 15.30
C LYS A 62 1.00 5.57 13.77
N ALA A 63 0.84 4.44 13.08
CA ALA A 63 0.87 4.41 11.63
C ALA A 63 -0.28 5.19 10.99
N VAL A 64 -1.50 5.02 11.49
CA VAL A 64 -2.68 5.78 11.04
C VAL A 64 -2.48 7.27 11.29
N TYR A 65 -2.07 7.64 12.51
CA TYR A 65 -1.80 9.02 12.86
C TYR A 65 -0.75 9.67 11.92
N LEU A 66 0.34 8.97 11.65
CA LEU A 66 1.38 9.43 10.71
C LEU A 66 0.76 9.74 9.35
N TRP A 67 0.10 8.78 8.75
CA TRP A 67 -0.42 8.93 7.39
C TRP A 67 -1.57 9.92 7.25
N GLU A 68 -2.36 10.13 8.30
CA GLU A 68 -3.41 11.16 8.32
C GLU A 68 -2.86 12.58 8.41
N ASN A 69 -1.65 12.75 8.97
CA ASN A 69 -1.06 14.05 9.26
C ASN A 69 0.24 14.31 8.48
N LEU A 70 0.66 13.38 7.63
CA LEU A 70 1.90 13.50 6.86
C LEU A 70 1.82 14.64 5.86
N THR A 71 2.88 15.47 5.83
CA THR A 71 3.03 16.60 4.92
C THR A 71 4.29 16.46 4.06
N PHE A 72 4.38 17.25 2.99
CA PHE A 72 5.56 17.26 2.12
C PHE A 72 6.83 17.67 2.88
N SER A 73 6.72 18.69 3.74
CA SER A 73 7.84 19.25 4.51
C SER A 73 8.45 18.27 5.51
N GLN A 74 7.71 17.24 5.92
CA GLN A 74 8.22 16.16 6.77
C GLN A 74 9.05 15.11 5.99
N ILE A 75 8.96 15.09 4.67
CA ILE A 75 9.68 14.15 3.80
C ILE A 75 10.83 14.83 3.09
N ILE A 76 10.61 16.03 2.56
CA ILE A 76 11.56 16.80 1.78
C ILE A 76 11.54 18.27 2.23
N ASP A 77 12.67 18.96 2.11
CA ASP A 77 12.78 20.38 2.46
C ASP A 77 12.07 21.26 1.40
N VAL A 78 10.74 21.39 1.53
CA VAL A 78 9.88 22.21 0.66
C VAL A 78 8.77 22.87 1.43
N ASP A 79 8.18 23.91 0.83
CA ASP A 79 6.98 24.56 1.37
C ASP A 79 5.72 23.77 1.00
N ASP A 80 4.95 23.36 2.03
CA ASP A 80 3.75 22.56 1.87
C ASP A 80 2.68 23.22 1.00
N ALA A 81 2.51 24.55 1.13
CA ALA A 81 1.50 25.29 0.36
C ALA A 81 1.86 25.33 -1.14
N GLN A 82 3.15 25.49 -1.47
CA GLN A 82 3.63 25.46 -2.85
C GLN A 82 3.46 24.08 -3.48
N MET A 83 3.81 23.03 -2.74
CA MET A 83 3.64 21.66 -3.20
C MET A 83 2.18 21.30 -3.40
N LYS A 84 1.32 21.66 -2.45
CA LYS A 84 -0.11 21.45 -2.59
C LYS A 84 -0.67 22.17 -3.82
N ALA A 85 -0.35 23.46 -4.01
CA ALA A 85 -0.78 24.21 -5.18
C ALA A 85 -0.30 23.58 -6.51
N PHE A 86 0.86 22.93 -6.51
CA PHE A 86 1.39 22.22 -7.66
C PHE A 86 0.56 20.98 -7.99
N PHE A 87 0.19 20.17 -6.99
CA PHE A 87 -0.60 18.94 -7.18
C PHE A 87 -2.08 19.21 -7.46
N ASP A 88 -2.68 20.25 -6.88
CA ASP A 88 -4.09 20.63 -7.09
C ASP A 88 -4.40 21.09 -8.54
N LYS A 89 -3.39 21.34 -9.35
CA LYS A 89 -3.55 21.68 -10.78
C LYS A 89 -3.82 20.48 -11.67
N GLU A 90 -4.23 19.34 -11.15
CA GLU A 90 -4.47 18.11 -11.93
C GLU A 90 -3.39 17.90 -12.99
N MET A 91 -2.19 17.51 -12.58
CA MET A 91 -1.07 17.29 -13.50
C MET A 91 -1.44 16.26 -14.57
N ARG A 92 -1.64 16.74 -15.82
CA ARG A 92 -1.90 15.87 -16.95
C ARG A 92 -0.62 15.09 -17.31
N TRP A 93 -0.77 13.94 -17.91
CA TRP A 93 0.34 13.08 -18.34
C TRP A 93 1.41 13.81 -19.19
N ASN A 94 1.02 14.87 -19.91
CA ASN A 94 1.92 15.71 -20.73
C ASN A 94 2.74 16.71 -19.89
N GLU A 95 2.43 16.93 -18.61
CA GLU A 95 3.14 17.86 -17.72
C GLU A 95 4.23 17.15 -16.90
N TRP A 96 4.20 15.82 -16.83
CA TRP A 96 5.23 15.01 -16.19
C TRP A 96 6.65 15.26 -16.70
N PRO A 97 6.91 15.44 -18.03
CA PRO A 97 8.25 15.74 -18.49
C PRO A 97 8.77 17.10 -17.99
N SER A 98 7.92 18.12 -17.88
CA SER A 98 8.33 19.42 -17.34
C SER A 98 8.59 19.34 -15.84
N PHE A 99 7.75 18.62 -15.08
CA PHE A 99 7.98 18.37 -13.67
C PHE A 99 9.28 17.60 -13.42
N LEU A 100 9.54 16.54 -14.17
CA LEU A 100 10.80 15.79 -14.08
C LEU A 100 12.01 16.66 -14.47
N LEU A 101 11.86 17.56 -15.42
CA LEU A 101 12.92 18.52 -15.80
C LEU A 101 13.16 19.54 -14.68
N ASP A 102 12.12 20.03 -14.02
CA ASP A 102 12.26 20.96 -12.90
C ASP A 102 12.81 20.25 -11.66
N MET A 103 12.37 19.04 -11.38
CA MET A 103 13.01 18.16 -10.39
C MET A 103 14.48 17.88 -10.73
N ALA A 104 14.79 17.63 -12.02
CA ALA A 104 16.17 17.44 -12.47
C ALA A 104 17.03 18.70 -12.30
N LYS A 105 16.47 19.91 -12.43
CA LYS A 105 17.17 21.18 -12.14
C LYS A 105 17.48 21.34 -10.65
N VAL A 106 16.51 21.00 -9.78
CA VAL A 106 16.71 20.98 -8.30
C VAL A 106 17.82 20.00 -7.93
N ILE A 107 17.77 18.77 -8.50
CA ILE A 107 18.79 17.74 -8.30
C ILE A 107 20.17 18.24 -8.77
N LYS A 108 20.22 18.87 -9.94
CA LYS A 108 21.48 19.39 -10.51
C LYS A 108 22.07 20.53 -9.68
N ASN A 109 21.23 21.31 -9.00
CA ASN A 109 21.66 22.48 -8.24
C ASN A 109 22.03 22.17 -6.79
N ARG A 110 21.44 21.20 -6.09
CA ARG A 110 21.84 20.75 -4.72
C ARG A 110 21.16 19.46 -4.26
N GLY A 111 20.03 19.01 -4.87
CA GLY A 111 19.15 17.97 -4.33
C GLY A 111 18.38 18.46 -3.10
N PHE A 112 17.35 17.70 -2.71
CA PHE A 112 16.63 17.93 -1.46
C PHE A 112 17.41 17.43 -0.26
N ASP A 113 17.23 18.09 0.89
CA ASP A 113 17.74 17.58 2.14
C ASP A 113 16.93 16.36 2.59
N ALA A 114 17.59 15.33 3.08
CA ALA A 114 16.95 14.15 3.63
C ALA A 114 16.71 14.25 5.15
N GLU A 115 17.16 15.36 5.76
CA GLU A 115 17.02 15.59 7.20
C GLU A 115 15.57 15.56 7.70
N PRO A 116 14.56 16.13 6.98
CA PRO A 116 13.17 15.99 7.40
C PRO A 116 12.72 14.52 7.53
N LEU A 117 13.04 13.69 6.53
CA LEU A 117 12.72 12.27 6.56
C LEU A 117 13.48 11.54 7.67
N ARG A 118 14.76 11.91 7.93
CA ARG A 118 15.54 11.37 9.04
C ARG A 118 14.84 11.64 10.38
N ASN A 119 14.49 12.90 10.63
CA ASN A 119 13.81 13.31 11.85
C ASN A 119 12.48 12.58 12.03
N LEU A 120 11.72 12.43 10.94
CA LEU A 120 10.47 11.65 10.96
C LEU A 120 10.71 10.18 11.33
N LEU A 121 11.75 9.55 10.79
CA LEU A 121 12.11 8.18 11.12
C LEU A 121 12.50 8.04 12.59
N GLU A 122 13.30 8.97 13.13
CA GLU A 122 13.73 8.99 14.54
C GLU A 122 12.54 9.18 15.49
N GLU A 123 11.55 10.00 15.11
CA GLU A 123 10.31 10.19 15.88
C GLU A 123 9.38 8.97 15.83
N MET A 124 9.26 8.36 14.66
CA MET A 124 8.23 7.35 14.40
C MET A 124 8.69 5.94 14.71
N VAL A 125 9.98 5.63 14.59
CA VAL A 125 10.50 4.27 14.71
C VAL A 125 11.35 4.11 15.98
N ASP A 126 10.94 3.17 16.81
CA ASP A 126 11.67 2.73 18.00
C ASP A 126 12.47 1.46 17.66
N GLU A 127 13.79 1.61 17.52
CA GLU A 127 14.69 0.51 17.19
C GLU A 127 14.66 -0.60 18.24
N GLU A 128 14.62 -0.24 19.53
CA GLU A 128 14.59 -1.22 20.63
C GLU A 128 13.31 -2.04 20.61
N LYS A 129 12.16 -1.40 20.38
CA LYS A 129 10.88 -2.07 20.23
C LYS A 129 10.87 -3.07 19.06
N ILE A 130 11.52 -2.72 17.94
CA ILE A 130 11.66 -3.64 16.79
C ILE A 130 12.57 -4.82 17.13
N ARG A 131 13.68 -4.59 17.83
CA ARG A 131 14.61 -5.66 18.23
C ARG A 131 13.98 -6.68 19.18
N GLN A 132 13.09 -6.21 20.04
CA GLN A 132 12.36 -7.04 21.00
C GLN A 132 11.06 -7.66 20.44
N SER A 133 10.68 -7.27 19.21
CA SER A 133 9.44 -7.73 18.61
C SER A 133 9.45 -9.22 18.27
N ASP A 134 8.29 -9.85 18.38
CA ASP A 134 8.02 -11.19 17.86
C ASP A 134 7.89 -11.20 16.31
N VAL A 135 7.73 -10.04 15.70
CA VAL A 135 7.66 -9.88 14.23
C VAL A 135 9.05 -9.68 13.66
N LYS A 136 9.48 -10.57 12.78
CA LYS A 136 10.73 -10.41 12.05
C LYS A 136 10.57 -9.32 10.98
N PHE A 137 11.48 -8.36 10.99
CA PHE A 137 11.43 -7.26 10.03
C PHE A 137 12.64 -7.28 9.09
N TYR A 138 12.34 -7.23 7.79
CA TYR A 138 13.34 -7.22 6.71
C TYR A 138 13.14 -5.97 5.86
N LEU A 139 14.25 -5.35 5.46
CA LEU A 139 14.21 -4.18 4.58
C LEU A 139 15.24 -4.31 3.47
N VAL A 140 14.90 -3.76 2.31
CA VAL A 140 15.76 -3.82 1.13
C VAL A 140 16.26 -2.42 0.79
N THR A 141 17.56 -2.29 0.53
CA THR A 141 18.21 -1.09 -0.01
C THR A 141 19.24 -1.46 -1.05
N TYR A 142 19.73 -0.49 -1.81
CA TYR A 142 20.82 -0.69 -2.76
C TYR A 142 22.06 0.08 -2.35
N SER A 143 23.16 -0.63 -2.03
CA SER A 143 24.44 0.01 -1.76
C SER A 143 25.09 0.44 -3.08
N LEU A 144 25.22 1.75 -3.28
CA LEU A 144 25.98 2.34 -4.40
C LEU A 144 27.47 2.09 -4.25
N THR A 145 27.96 2.07 -3.02
CA THR A 145 29.38 1.81 -2.70
C THR A 145 29.77 0.39 -3.05
N ASP A 146 28.98 -0.59 -2.60
CA ASP A 146 29.25 -2.02 -2.80
C ASP A 146 28.65 -2.54 -4.13
N LYS A 147 27.84 -1.73 -4.83
CA LYS A 147 27.14 -2.04 -6.09
C LYS A 147 26.26 -3.29 -6.00
N LYS A 148 25.57 -3.49 -4.88
CA LYS A 148 24.72 -4.64 -4.63
C LYS A 148 23.45 -4.27 -3.87
N GLU A 149 22.42 -5.07 -4.10
CA GLU A 149 21.20 -5.10 -3.27
C GLU A 149 21.58 -5.64 -1.88
N LEU A 150 21.03 -5.02 -0.85
CA LEU A 150 21.12 -5.47 0.52
C LEU A 150 19.72 -5.82 1.00
N ASP A 151 19.54 -7.05 1.41
CA ASP A 151 18.34 -7.58 2.06
C ASP A 151 18.70 -7.83 3.53
N LEU A 152 18.26 -6.92 4.39
CA LEU A 152 18.72 -6.77 5.76
C LEU A 152 17.63 -7.21 6.75
N GLU A 153 18.01 -8.02 7.75
CA GLU A 153 17.17 -8.27 8.91
C GLU A 153 17.43 -7.16 9.95
N ALA A 154 16.39 -6.43 10.36
CA ALA A 154 16.52 -5.30 11.26
C ALA A 154 17.19 -5.65 12.59
N ALA A 155 16.81 -6.78 13.19
CA ALA A 155 17.38 -7.25 14.45
C ALA A 155 18.87 -7.66 14.36
N ALA A 156 19.37 -7.97 13.16
CA ALA A 156 20.77 -8.33 12.93
C ALA A 156 21.66 -7.12 12.63
N LEU A 157 21.09 -5.93 12.44
CA LEU A 157 21.84 -4.70 12.24
C LEU A 157 22.61 -4.31 13.53
N PRO A 158 23.76 -3.64 13.42
CA PRO A 158 24.38 -3.01 14.58
C PRO A 158 23.42 -2.03 15.26
N GLU A 159 23.46 -1.94 16.58
CA GLU A 159 22.64 -1.00 17.34
C GLU A 159 22.87 0.45 16.88
N GLY A 160 21.77 1.22 16.80
CA GLY A 160 21.77 2.61 16.36
C GLY A 160 21.88 2.80 14.83
N THR A 161 21.83 1.72 14.03
CA THR A 161 21.96 1.82 12.56
C THR A 161 20.64 1.61 11.80
N LEU A 162 19.57 1.22 12.49
CA LEU A 162 18.30 0.92 11.84
C LEU A 162 17.72 2.15 11.10
N HIS A 163 17.75 3.33 11.72
CA HIS A 163 17.26 4.56 11.12
C HIS A 163 18.03 4.93 9.84
N ASP A 164 19.36 4.76 9.85
CA ASP A 164 20.19 4.95 8.65
C ASP A 164 19.80 3.97 7.53
N MET A 165 19.49 2.71 7.87
CA MET A 165 19.11 1.70 6.87
C MET A 165 17.69 1.91 6.36
N LEU A 166 16.75 2.38 7.19
CA LEU A 166 15.41 2.80 6.75
C LEU A 166 15.52 4.00 5.80
N LEU A 167 16.31 5.02 6.17
CA LEU A 167 16.59 6.15 5.29
C LEU A 167 17.25 5.70 3.99
N ALA A 168 18.20 4.77 4.04
CA ALA A 168 18.86 4.19 2.88
C ALA A 168 17.86 3.44 1.97
N SER A 169 16.87 2.75 2.55
CA SER A 169 15.81 2.08 1.79
C SER A 169 14.89 3.06 1.07
N ALA A 170 14.65 4.22 1.65
CA ALA A 170 13.80 5.29 1.11
C ALA A 170 14.62 6.46 0.50
N TYR A 171 15.91 6.21 0.17
CA TYR A 171 16.80 7.27 -0.31
C TYR A 171 16.48 7.66 -1.75
N PHE A 172 15.51 8.54 -1.89
CA PHE A 172 14.98 8.99 -3.17
C PHE A 172 16.07 9.64 -4.05
N PRO A 173 16.09 9.39 -5.37
CA PRO A 173 17.13 9.91 -6.26
C PRO A 173 17.29 11.43 -6.27
N ALA A 174 16.27 12.16 -5.80
CA ALA A 174 16.31 13.61 -5.68
C ALA A 174 16.98 14.13 -4.39
N PHE A 175 17.27 13.27 -3.43
CA PHE A 175 18.02 13.68 -2.23
C PHE A 175 19.49 13.98 -2.54
N LYS A 176 20.07 14.91 -1.78
CA LYS A 176 21.53 15.12 -1.74
C LYS A 176 22.20 13.81 -1.39
N ARG A 177 23.27 13.47 -2.14
CA ARG A 177 24.01 12.24 -1.85
C ARG A 177 24.92 12.44 -0.66
N GLU A 178 24.50 11.91 0.47
CA GLU A 178 25.26 11.89 1.71
C GLU A 178 25.56 10.46 2.13
N PRO A 179 26.72 10.21 2.77
CA PRO A 179 27.02 8.87 3.25
C PRO A 179 26.19 8.58 4.51
N LEU A 180 25.55 7.41 4.55
CA LEU A 180 24.90 6.85 5.73
C LEU A 180 25.79 5.72 6.27
N SER A 181 26.17 5.78 7.55
CA SER A 181 27.10 4.82 8.14
C SER A 181 28.34 4.58 7.27
N GLY A 182 28.87 5.63 6.64
CA GLY A 182 30.09 5.61 5.81
C GLY A 182 29.93 5.07 4.38
N LYS A 183 28.72 4.77 3.91
CA LYS A 183 28.44 4.29 2.57
C LYS A 183 27.35 5.10 1.88
N PHE A 184 27.34 5.06 0.55
CA PHE A 184 26.30 5.66 -0.26
C PHE A 184 25.25 4.62 -0.65
N TYR A 185 24.00 5.02 -0.58
CA TYR A 185 22.85 4.17 -0.87
C TYR A 185 21.92 4.79 -1.92
N ALA A 186 21.02 3.98 -2.43
CA ALA A 186 19.88 4.39 -3.22
C ALA A 186 18.67 3.57 -2.81
N ASP A 187 17.49 4.12 -3.06
CA ASP A 187 16.20 3.49 -2.76
C ASP A 187 16.16 2.02 -3.20
N GLY A 188 15.69 1.15 -2.33
CA GLY A 188 15.60 -0.29 -2.57
C GLY A 188 14.74 -0.64 -3.79
N SER A 189 13.73 0.17 -4.09
CA SER A 189 12.84 -0.01 -5.24
C SER A 189 13.56 0.00 -6.59
N ILE A 190 14.76 0.58 -6.68
CA ILE A 190 15.59 0.55 -7.90
C ILE A 190 15.89 -0.88 -8.34
N LYS A 191 16.03 -1.82 -7.40
CA LYS A 191 16.38 -3.22 -7.67
C LYS A 191 15.31 -4.21 -7.23
N ASN A 192 14.46 -3.84 -6.28
CA ASN A 192 13.49 -4.75 -5.70
C ASN A 192 12.33 -3.96 -5.06
N VAL A 193 11.38 -3.55 -5.88
CA VAL A 193 10.25 -2.76 -5.41
C VAL A 193 9.28 -3.57 -4.55
N VAL A 194 9.18 -4.89 -4.80
CA VAL A 194 8.36 -5.84 -4.01
C VAL A 194 9.27 -6.91 -3.45
N PRO A 195 9.71 -6.82 -2.18
CA PRO A 195 10.71 -7.74 -1.61
C PRO A 195 10.12 -9.11 -1.21
N LEU A 196 9.35 -9.72 -2.10
CA LEU A 196 8.77 -11.06 -1.92
C LEU A 196 9.84 -12.13 -1.76
N ASN A 197 10.95 -12.02 -2.53
CA ASN A 197 12.08 -12.97 -2.41
C ASN A 197 12.68 -12.99 -1.01
N SER A 198 12.71 -11.86 -0.31
CA SER A 198 13.19 -11.75 1.08
C SER A 198 12.49 -12.75 1.99
N LEU A 199 11.19 -12.94 1.81
CA LEU A 199 10.39 -13.87 2.60
C LEU A 199 10.49 -15.32 2.08
N VAL A 200 10.42 -15.50 0.76
CA VAL A 200 10.48 -16.83 0.14
C VAL A 200 11.82 -17.53 0.41
N GLU A 201 12.93 -16.79 0.28
CA GLU A 201 14.29 -17.31 0.51
C GLU A 201 14.54 -17.66 2.00
N ARG A 202 13.81 -17.03 2.93
CA ARG A 202 13.82 -17.34 4.37
C ARG A 202 12.84 -18.44 4.78
N GLY A 203 12.09 -19.01 3.81
CA GLY A 203 11.26 -20.19 4.02
C GLY A 203 9.85 -19.93 4.51
N TYR A 204 9.37 -18.68 4.49
CA TYR A 204 7.96 -18.38 4.78
C TYR A 204 7.04 -18.99 3.74
N LYS A 205 5.94 -19.63 4.20
CA LYS A 205 5.06 -20.43 3.34
C LYS A 205 3.73 -19.74 3.00
N ASP A 206 3.18 -19.00 3.94
CA ASP A 206 1.91 -18.27 3.77
C ASP A 206 2.25 -16.76 3.74
N ILE A 207 2.21 -16.16 2.54
CA ILE A 207 2.68 -14.79 2.32
C ILE A 207 1.53 -13.93 1.79
N ILE A 208 1.34 -12.75 2.38
CA ILE A 208 0.46 -11.70 1.87
C ILE A 208 1.33 -10.63 1.22
N VAL A 209 1.07 -10.30 -0.03
CA VAL A 209 1.75 -9.20 -0.74
C VAL A 209 0.78 -8.05 -0.89
N ILE A 210 1.14 -6.89 -0.34
CA ILE A 210 0.36 -5.67 -0.51
C ILE A 210 1.01 -4.84 -1.61
N ARG A 211 0.27 -4.66 -2.73
CA ARG A 211 0.73 -3.92 -3.91
C ARG A 211 0.19 -2.49 -3.86
N ILE A 212 1.02 -1.55 -4.30
CA ILE A 212 0.62 -0.15 -4.47
C ILE A 212 0.98 0.40 -5.85
N PHE A 213 1.48 -0.48 -6.74
CA PHE A 213 1.95 -0.14 -8.07
C PHE A 213 2.92 1.04 -8.04
N GLY A 214 3.97 0.88 -7.23
CA GLY A 214 5.06 1.83 -7.12
C GLY A 214 5.97 1.81 -8.36
N VAL A 215 6.91 2.74 -8.41
CA VAL A 215 7.90 2.80 -9.48
C VAL A 215 9.19 2.13 -9.01
N GLY A 216 9.64 1.14 -9.77
CA GLY A 216 10.87 0.42 -9.46
C GLY A 216 11.01 -0.85 -10.29
N TYR A 217 12.05 -1.59 -10.01
CA TYR A 217 12.27 -2.89 -10.65
C TYR A 217 11.60 -3.99 -9.82
N GLU A 218 10.72 -4.75 -10.44
CA GLU A 218 10.10 -5.93 -9.83
C GLU A 218 10.95 -7.17 -10.12
N LYS A 219 11.52 -7.71 -9.06
CA LYS A 219 12.36 -8.91 -9.16
C LYS A 219 11.49 -10.15 -9.40
N ARG A 220 11.84 -10.93 -10.41
CA ARG A 220 11.17 -12.21 -10.64
C ARG A 220 11.55 -13.21 -9.53
N VAL A 221 10.56 -13.68 -8.81
CA VAL A 221 10.74 -14.65 -7.73
C VAL A 221 10.19 -16.00 -8.17
N LYS A 222 11.00 -17.07 -8.06
CA LYS A 222 10.50 -18.44 -8.24
C LYS A 222 9.80 -18.84 -6.93
N ILE A 223 8.49 -18.99 -6.99
CA ILE A 223 7.67 -19.40 -5.85
C ILE A 223 7.64 -20.93 -5.83
N PRO A 224 8.11 -21.57 -4.72
CA PRO A 224 7.98 -23.01 -4.54
C PRO A 224 6.51 -23.46 -4.47
N ASP A 225 6.23 -24.70 -4.85
CA ASP A 225 4.85 -25.23 -4.90
C ASP A 225 4.16 -25.28 -3.52
N ASP A 226 4.93 -25.31 -2.44
CA ASP A 226 4.47 -25.31 -1.06
C ASP A 226 4.31 -23.89 -0.44
N VAL A 227 4.56 -22.85 -1.23
CA VAL A 227 4.39 -21.46 -0.82
C VAL A 227 3.10 -20.87 -1.40
N LYS A 228 2.24 -20.40 -0.51
CA LYS A 228 0.98 -19.73 -0.89
C LYS A 228 1.16 -18.21 -0.81
N VAL A 229 0.98 -17.54 -1.94
CA VAL A 229 1.02 -16.09 -2.03
C VAL A 229 -0.39 -15.55 -2.26
N THR A 230 -0.83 -14.66 -1.37
CA THR A 230 -2.09 -13.93 -1.50
C THR A 230 -1.77 -12.47 -1.79
N VAL A 231 -2.35 -11.89 -2.84
CA VAL A 231 -2.06 -10.52 -3.26
C VAL A 231 -3.26 -9.62 -2.98
N VAL A 232 -3.00 -8.49 -2.32
CA VAL A 232 -3.93 -7.35 -2.20
C VAL A 232 -3.39 -6.23 -3.08
N ALA A 233 -4.23 -5.70 -3.96
CA ALA A 233 -3.82 -4.65 -4.89
C ALA A 233 -4.99 -3.68 -5.11
N PRO A 234 -4.71 -2.37 -5.28
CA PRO A 234 -5.74 -1.36 -5.50
C PRO A 234 -6.44 -1.59 -6.84
N ARG A 235 -7.76 -1.53 -6.82
CA ARG A 235 -8.60 -1.57 -8.03
C ARG A 235 -8.81 -0.21 -8.65
N GLU A 236 -8.68 0.83 -7.85
CA GLU A 236 -8.71 2.21 -8.31
C GLU A 236 -7.31 2.81 -8.28
N LYS A 237 -7.11 3.87 -9.04
CA LYS A 237 -5.83 4.55 -9.09
C LYS A 237 -5.57 5.28 -7.78
N LEU A 238 -4.46 4.97 -7.12
CA LEU A 238 -3.96 5.69 -5.97
C LEU A 238 -3.45 7.10 -6.35
N GLY A 239 -3.26 7.94 -5.35
CA GLY A 239 -2.59 9.22 -5.51
C GLY A 239 -1.21 9.15 -6.14
N GLY A 240 -0.59 10.29 -6.38
CA GLY A 240 0.78 10.40 -6.91
C GLY A 240 1.82 9.92 -5.90
N ILE A 241 2.98 9.42 -6.37
CA ILE A 241 4.09 8.92 -5.53
C ILE A 241 4.60 9.98 -4.54
N LEU A 242 4.58 11.24 -4.94
CA LEU A 242 5.02 12.38 -4.12
C LEU A 242 3.84 13.20 -3.59
N GLN A 243 2.62 12.71 -3.67
CA GLN A 243 1.42 13.43 -3.22
C GLN A 243 1.16 13.15 -1.74
N PHE A 244 1.98 13.73 -0.87
CA PHE A 244 1.82 13.69 0.58
C PHE A 244 0.78 14.72 1.03
N ASP A 245 -0.48 14.46 0.71
CA ASP A 245 -1.63 15.29 1.03
C ASP A 245 -2.60 14.50 1.90
N GLY A 246 -2.90 14.99 3.09
CA GLY A 246 -3.72 14.30 4.08
C GLY A 246 -5.13 13.93 3.58
N GLU A 247 -5.70 14.63 2.61
CA GLU A 247 -6.96 14.25 2.00
C GLU A 247 -6.79 13.02 1.07
N GLN A 248 -5.74 13.01 0.26
CA GLN A 248 -5.47 11.90 -0.64
C GLN A 248 -5.00 10.66 0.13
N THR A 249 -4.16 10.82 1.15
CA THR A 249 -3.71 9.70 1.98
C THR A 249 -4.86 9.02 2.71
N LYS A 250 -5.84 9.78 3.21
CA LYS A 250 -7.08 9.23 3.81
C LYS A 250 -7.92 8.44 2.81
N LYS A 251 -8.02 8.92 1.56
CA LYS A 251 -8.70 8.19 0.48
C LYS A 251 -7.97 6.88 0.17
N ASP A 252 -6.64 6.91 0.05
CA ASP A 252 -5.83 5.73 -0.25
C ASP A 252 -5.88 4.70 0.90
N MET A 253 -5.84 5.14 2.17
CA MET A 253 -6.06 4.26 3.33
C MET A 253 -7.45 3.63 3.30
N THR A 254 -8.49 4.43 3.05
CA THR A 254 -9.87 3.93 2.97
C THR A 254 -10.00 2.86 1.87
N LEU A 255 -9.39 3.09 0.70
CA LEU A 255 -9.37 2.11 -0.38
C LEU A 255 -8.62 0.84 0.03
N GLY A 256 -7.47 0.98 0.70
CA GLY A 256 -6.69 -0.13 1.22
C GLY A 256 -7.48 -0.99 2.21
N TYR A 257 -8.20 -0.37 3.14
CA TYR A 257 -9.05 -1.06 4.09
C TYR A 257 -10.14 -1.89 3.36
N PHE A 258 -10.86 -1.30 2.42
CA PHE A 258 -11.90 -2.03 1.70
C PHE A 258 -11.35 -3.10 0.77
N ASP A 259 -10.21 -2.91 0.13
CA ASP A 259 -9.56 -3.94 -0.67
C ASP A 259 -9.03 -5.09 0.21
N GLY A 260 -8.53 -4.79 1.41
CA GLY A 260 -8.21 -5.76 2.45
C GLY A 260 -9.44 -6.58 2.86
N MET A 261 -10.55 -5.93 3.20
CA MET A 261 -11.82 -6.59 3.53
C MET A 261 -12.32 -7.46 2.38
N ARG A 262 -12.19 -6.98 1.14
CA ARG A 262 -12.56 -7.77 -0.03
C ARG A 262 -11.73 -9.05 -0.15
N MET A 263 -10.44 -8.98 0.05
CA MET A 263 -9.55 -10.15 0.03
C MET A 263 -9.93 -11.12 1.16
N LEU A 264 -10.11 -10.60 2.38
CA LEU A 264 -10.42 -11.40 3.57
C LEU A 264 -11.73 -12.19 3.42
N TYR A 265 -12.75 -11.57 2.89
CA TYR A 265 -14.08 -12.18 2.75
C TYR A 265 -14.37 -12.73 1.34
N GLY A 266 -13.43 -12.63 0.40
CA GLY A 266 -13.61 -13.08 -0.98
C GLY A 266 -14.73 -12.34 -1.71
N LEU A 267 -14.89 -11.03 -1.42
CA LEU A 267 -15.94 -10.20 -2.00
C LEU A 267 -15.66 -9.91 -3.48
N SER A 268 -16.72 -9.80 -4.27
CA SER A 268 -16.68 -9.48 -5.69
C SER A 268 -17.23 -8.09 -5.98
N GLY A 269 -17.01 -7.60 -7.20
CA GLY A 269 -17.49 -6.31 -7.66
C GLY A 269 -16.38 -5.27 -7.79
N GLU A 270 -16.65 -4.22 -8.56
CA GLU A 270 -15.71 -3.11 -8.79
C GLU A 270 -16.05 -1.88 -7.95
N LYS A 271 -17.32 -1.46 -7.99
CA LYS A 271 -17.82 -0.28 -7.26
C LYS A 271 -18.47 -0.62 -5.91
N TYR A 272 -18.95 -1.83 -5.77
CA TYR A 272 -19.58 -2.33 -4.55
C TYR A 272 -19.05 -3.72 -4.23
N TYR A 273 -18.81 -3.99 -2.96
CA TYR A 273 -18.40 -5.31 -2.53
C TYR A 273 -19.60 -6.20 -2.30
N ILE A 274 -19.66 -7.29 -3.07
CA ILE A 274 -20.80 -8.20 -3.08
C ILE A 274 -20.33 -9.55 -2.52
N ASP A 275 -20.96 -9.99 -1.43
CA ASP A 275 -20.83 -11.36 -0.95
C ASP A 275 -21.58 -12.31 -1.91
N ARG A 276 -20.84 -12.98 -2.78
CA ARG A 276 -21.42 -13.93 -3.73
C ARG A 276 -21.56 -15.31 -3.11
N LYS A 277 -22.80 -15.74 -2.96
CA LYS A 277 -23.10 -17.12 -2.54
C LYS A 277 -22.90 -18.16 -3.65
N TRP A 278 -22.68 -17.72 -4.90
CA TRP A 278 -22.57 -18.58 -6.09
C TRP A 278 -21.36 -18.25 -6.94
N SER A 279 -20.86 -19.27 -7.68
CA SER A 279 -19.78 -19.05 -8.65
C SER A 279 -20.22 -18.05 -9.74
N GLU A 280 -19.25 -17.43 -10.40
CA GLU A 280 -19.47 -16.48 -11.49
C GLU A 280 -20.33 -17.07 -12.61
N GLU A 281 -20.07 -18.31 -13.00
CA GLU A 281 -20.83 -19.05 -14.00
C GLU A 281 -22.28 -19.24 -13.60
N LYS A 282 -22.53 -19.57 -12.32
CA LYS A 282 -23.87 -19.77 -11.79
C LYS A 282 -24.64 -18.46 -11.68
N ALA A 283 -24.00 -17.37 -11.27
CA ALA A 283 -24.58 -16.04 -11.25
C ALA A 283 -24.93 -15.56 -12.67
N TYR A 284 -24.04 -15.79 -13.64
CA TYR A 284 -24.25 -15.46 -15.04
C TYR A 284 -25.35 -16.30 -15.68
N ALA A 285 -25.43 -17.59 -15.35
CA ALA A 285 -26.53 -18.47 -15.82
C ALA A 285 -27.89 -18.01 -15.28
N MET A 286 -27.98 -17.54 -14.03
CA MET A 286 -29.20 -16.98 -13.46
C MET A 286 -29.64 -15.67 -14.13
N HIS A 287 -28.70 -14.81 -14.51
CA HIS A 287 -29.01 -13.58 -15.26
C HIS A 287 -29.54 -13.86 -16.69
N ARG A 288 -29.19 -15.00 -17.27
CA ARG A 288 -29.70 -15.43 -18.59
C ARG A 288 -31.06 -16.16 -18.55
N CYS A 289 -31.52 -16.52 -17.35
CA CYS A 289 -32.89 -17.07 -17.26
C CYS A 289 -33.91 -15.97 -17.63
N PRO A 290 -34.77 -16.20 -18.63
CA PRO A 290 -35.84 -15.24 -18.91
C PRO A 290 -36.72 -15.13 -17.67
N TRP A 291 -37.06 -13.92 -17.28
CA TRP A 291 -38.01 -13.65 -16.20
C TRP A 291 -39.25 -14.52 -16.36
N PRO A 292 -39.80 -15.09 -15.27
CA PRO A 292 -41.01 -15.90 -15.37
C PRO A 292 -42.14 -15.11 -16.03
N PRO A 293 -43.01 -15.76 -16.79
CA PRO A 293 -44.04 -15.10 -17.62
C PRO A 293 -44.99 -14.17 -16.86
N THR A 294 -45.08 -14.30 -15.55
CA THR A 294 -45.94 -13.48 -14.67
C THR A 294 -45.55 -12.01 -14.58
N ALA A 295 -44.33 -11.64 -14.98
CA ALA A 295 -43.89 -10.24 -15.01
C ALA A 295 -44.27 -9.48 -16.30
N ARG A 296 -44.84 -10.17 -17.33
CA ARG A 296 -45.21 -9.55 -18.61
C ARG A 296 -46.58 -8.87 -18.63
N ASN A 297 -47.40 -9.03 -17.61
CA ASN A 297 -48.80 -8.55 -17.64
C ASN A 297 -49.07 -7.27 -16.81
N ILE A 298 -48.05 -6.54 -16.36
CA ILE A 298 -48.25 -5.28 -15.64
C ILE A 298 -48.01 -4.05 -16.55
N GLY A 299 -48.01 -4.21 -17.85
CA GLY A 299 -47.66 -3.15 -18.82
C GLY A 299 -48.75 -2.73 -19.81
N SER A 300 -50.02 -3.08 -19.61
CA SER A 300 -51.13 -2.64 -20.50
C SER A 300 -52.26 -1.92 -19.75
N HIS A 301 -51.95 -0.80 -19.14
CA HIS A 301 -52.92 0.27 -18.91
C HIS A 301 -52.31 1.62 -19.30
N GLN A 302 -52.96 2.18 -20.30
CA GLN A 302 -52.69 3.51 -20.83
C GLN A 302 -52.70 4.59 -19.74
N GLY A 303 -51.74 5.45 -19.77
CA GLY A 303 -51.84 6.79 -19.22
C GLY A 303 -51.27 7.00 -17.83
N MET A 304 -49.94 7.04 -17.68
CA MET A 304 -49.33 7.88 -16.66
C MET A 304 -47.95 8.39 -17.14
N ARG A 305 -47.78 9.69 -17.03
CA ARG A 305 -46.61 10.45 -17.46
C ARG A 305 -45.34 9.97 -16.76
N ARG A 306 -44.28 9.87 -17.52
CA ARG A 306 -42.90 9.62 -17.03
C ARG A 306 -42.46 10.68 -16.02
N THR A 307 -42.46 10.36 -14.76
CA THR A 307 -41.59 10.94 -13.74
C THR A 307 -41.50 9.94 -12.59
N ALA A 308 -40.63 8.95 -12.69
CA ALA A 308 -40.19 8.16 -11.55
C ALA A 308 -38.78 7.62 -11.87
N ALA A 309 -37.81 8.04 -11.07
CA ALA A 309 -36.51 7.41 -11.00
C ALA A 309 -36.65 5.92 -10.67
N PRO A 310 -35.76 5.03 -11.16
CA PRO A 310 -35.88 3.61 -10.88
C PRO A 310 -35.87 3.37 -9.38
N ALA A 311 -36.82 2.64 -8.86
CA ALA A 311 -36.93 2.25 -7.48
C ALA A 311 -35.67 1.46 -7.09
N ARG A 312 -34.95 1.95 -6.10
CA ARG A 312 -33.81 1.25 -5.47
C ARG A 312 -34.34 -0.05 -4.86
N ILE A 313 -33.88 -1.19 -5.35
CA ILE A 313 -34.08 -2.47 -4.69
C ILE A 313 -33.24 -2.47 -3.42
N PRO A 314 -33.80 -2.61 -2.22
CA PRO A 314 -33.01 -2.65 -1.01
C PRO A 314 -32.18 -3.94 -1.00
N CYS A 315 -30.87 -3.81 -1.16
CA CYS A 315 -29.95 -4.92 -0.95
C CYS A 315 -29.89 -5.21 0.55
N ARG A 316 -30.51 -6.32 1.00
CA ARG A 316 -30.57 -6.69 2.44
C ARG A 316 -29.21 -7.05 3.06
N HIS A 317 -28.11 -6.89 2.34
CA HIS A 317 -26.76 -7.31 2.74
C HIS A 317 -25.69 -6.27 2.41
N CYS A 318 -26.05 -5.02 2.19
CA CYS A 318 -25.08 -3.93 2.16
C CYS A 318 -24.76 -3.48 3.59
N LEU A 319 -23.51 -3.33 3.93
CA LEU A 319 -23.09 -2.73 5.19
C LEU A 319 -23.65 -1.30 5.31
N PRO A 320 -24.14 -0.85 6.49
CA PRO A 320 -25.04 0.32 6.62
C PRO A 320 -24.37 1.70 6.46
N HIS A 321 -23.13 1.80 6.06
CA HIS A 321 -22.43 3.09 6.07
C HIS A 321 -22.13 3.73 4.71
N TYR A 322 -22.54 3.14 3.58
CA TYR A 322 -22.31 3.71 2.25
C TYR A 322 -23.46 3.40 1.28
N CYS A 323 -24.63 4.02 1.50
CA CYS A 323 -25.66 4.21 0.51
C CYS A 323 -25.89 5.70 0.29
#